data_b7e6f230a6d863940c475a6d2fc5c3d0
#
_entry.id   b7e6f230a6d863940c475a6d2fc5c3d0
#
_cell.length_a   1.000
_cell.length_b   1.000
_cell.length_c   1.000
_cell.angle_alpha   90.00
_cell.angle_beta   90.00
_cell.angle_gamma   90.00
#
_symmetry.space_group_name_H-M   'P 1'
#
loop_
_entity.id
_entity.type
_entity.pdbx_description
1 polymer ?
#
loop_
_entity_poly.entity_id
_entity_poly.type
_entity_poly.pdbx_seq_one_letter_code
_entity_poly.pdbx_strand_id
1 'polypeptide(L)'
;MKKVLIATMLFSGCFAIAQGPDLQKDYTAIEGKVVEWRRDIHQNPELGNREFKTAEKIAKHLESLGIEVKTGVAYTGVVGLLKGEQPGKVVALRADIDALPVPERNDLPYKSTVMGEFMGNEVPVMHACGHDTHTAILMGVAEVLAKNKNKIKGTIKFIFQPSEEGPP
;
A
#
# COMPACT_ATOMS: atom_id res chain seq x y z
N MET A 1 -30.67 -52.15 -38.19
CA MET A 1 -30.04 -50.82 -38.30
C MET A 1 -30.32 -50.04 -36.99
N LYS A 2 -29.36 -49.95 -36.08
CA LYS A 2 -29.51 -49.22 -34.81
C LYS A 2 -29.11 -47.75 -35.04
N LYS A 3 -30.05 -46.80 -34.84
CA LYS A 3 -29.78 -45.38 -34.91
C LYS A 3 -29.21 -44.96 -33.57
N VAL A 4 -27.94 -44.48 -33.57
CA VAL A 4 -27.27 -43.84 -32.43
C VAL A 4 -27.63 -42.40 -32.43
N LEU A 5 -28.38 -41.93 -31.42
CA LEU A 5 -28.64 -40.49 -31.21
C LEU A 5 -27.45 -39.91 -30.41
N ILE A 6 -26.65 -39.04 -31.03
CA ILE A 6 -25.61 -38.29 -30.35
C ILE A 6 -26.26 -36.99 -29.82
N ALA A 7 -26.48 -36.92 -28.52
CA ALA A 7 -26.91 -35.70 -27.83
C ALA A 7 -25.69 -34.79 -27.61
N THR A 8 -25.60 -33.74 -28.38
CA THR A 8 -24.57 -32.69 -28.19
C THR A 8 -25.01 -31.79 -27.03
N MET A 9 -24.42 -31.97 -25.85
CA MET A 9 -24.59 -31.05 -24.72
C MET A 9 -23.78 -29.79 -24.98
N LEU A 10 -24.45 -28.69 -25.33
CA LEU A 10 -23.88 -27.36 -25.36
C LEU A 10 -23.65 -26.88 -23.91
N PHE A 11 -22.41 -26.92 -23.45
CA PHE A 11 -22.01 -26.30 -22.20
C PHE A 11 -21.91 -24.78 -22.43
N SER A 12 -23.00 -24.05 -22.17
CA SER A 12 -22.97 -22.58 -22.07
C SER A 12 -22.29 -22.20 -20.75
N GLY A 13 -21.00 -22.02 -20.77
CA GLY A 13 -20.25 -21.48 -19.64
C GLY A 13 -20.65 -20.01 -19.45
N CYS A 14 -21.50 -19.70 -18.47
CA CYS A 14 -21.67 -18.34 -17.99
C CYS A 14 -20.38 -17.87 -17.32
N PHE A 15 -19.56 -17.11 -18.03
CA PHE A 15 -18.49 -16.33 -17.41
C PHE A 15 -19.15 -15.19 -16.63
N ALA A 16 -19.35 -15.38 -15.32
CA ALA A 16 -19.67 -14.29 -14.42
C ALA A 16 -18.44 -13.39 -14.28
N ILE A 17 -18.37 -12.31 -15.04
CA ILE A 17 -17.39 -11.24 -14.81
C ILE A 17 -17.86 -10.54 -13.54
N ALA A 18 -17.10 -10.70 -12.44
CA ALA A 18 -17.33 -9.92 -11.25
C ALA A 18 -17.03 -8.44 -11.54
N GLN A 19 -18.07 -7.66 -11.86
CA GLN A 19 -17.95 -6.20 -11.98
C GLN A 19 -17.86 -5.65 -10.55
N GLY A 20 -16.66 -5.22 -10.16
CA GLY A 20 -16.45 -4.39 -8.97
C GLY A 20 -17.03 -2.98 -9.19
N PRO A 21 -17.17 -2.19 -8.11
CA PRO A 21 -17.60 -0.79 -8.24
C PRO A 21 -16.63 -0.01 -9.13
N ASP A 22 -17.15 0.88 -9.97
CA ASP A 22 -16.32 1.81 -10.73
C ASP A 22 -15.73 2.86 -9.78
N LEU A 23 -14.42 2.80 -9.56
CA LEU A 23 -13.66 3.70 -8.69
C LEU A 23 -12.72 4.61 -9.50
N GLN A 24 -12.81 4.59 -10.83
CA GLN A 24 -11.88 5.32 -11.70
C GLN A 24 -11.83 6.82 -11.38
N LYS A 25 -12.98 7.45 -11.12
CA LYS A 25 -13.02 8.88 -10.76
C LYS A 25 -12.31 9.17 -9.43
N ASP A 26 -12.43 8.26 -8.47
CA ASP A 26 -11.80 8.42 -7.16
C ASP A 26 -10.27 8.28 -7.26
N TYR A 27 -9.76 7.33 -8.06
CA TYR A 27 -8.33 7.20 -8.33
C TYR A 27 -7.77 8.44 -9.03
N THR A 28 -8.43 8.91 -10.09
CA THR A 28 -7.98 10.11 -10.80
C THR A 28 -7.94 11.34 -9.90
N ALA A 29 -8.90 11.46 -8.98
CA ALA A 29 -8.98 12.61 -8.06
C ALA A 29 -7.83 12.69 -7.05
N ILE A 30 -7.18 11.56 -6.73
CA ILE A 30 -6.08 11.52 -5.73
C ILE A 30 -4.70 11.32 -6.36
N GLU A 31 -4.57 11.14 -7.65
CA GLU A 31 -3.30 10.87 -8.33
C GLU A 31 -2.22 11.90 -7.97
N GLY A 32 -2.54 13.20 -7.99
CA GLY A 32 -1.63 14.27 -7.60
C GLY A 32 -1.12 14.11 -6.16
N LYS A 33 -2.00 13.80 -5.21
CA LYS A 33 -1.63 13.55 -3.81
C LYS A 33 -0.69 12.36 -3.66
N VAL A 34 -0.96 11.25 -4.37
CA VAL A 34 -0.11 10.05 -4.32
C VAL A 34 1.31 10.39 -4.81
N VAL A 35 1.43 11.19 -5.88
CA VAL A 35 2.71 11.67 -6.37
C VAL A 35 3.41 12.57 -5.34
N GLU A 36 2.68 13.47 -4.67
CA GLU A 36 3.24 14.34 -3.61
C GLU A 36 3.73 13.52 -2.42
N TRP A 37 2.93 12.56 -1.91
CA TRP A 37 3.33 11.68 -0.83
C TRP A 37 4.57 10.85 -1.18
N ARG A 38 4.60 10.29 -2.39
CA ARG A 38 5.75 9.54 -2.88
C ARG A 38 7.02 10.39 -2.88
N ARG A 39 6.95 11.62 -3.40
CA ARG A 39 8.11 12.52 -3.46
C ARG A 39 8.57 12.95 -2.07
N ASP A 40 7.64 13.22 -1.17
CA ASP A 40 7.95 13.59 0.20
C ASP A 40 8.59 12.44 1.00
N ILE A 41 8.09 11.20 0.86
CA ILE A 41 8.70 10.01 1.45
C ILE A 41 10.08 9.76 0.84
N HIS A 42 10.22 9.91 -0.48
CA HIS A 42 11.49 9.76 -1.19
C HIS A 42 12.56 10.73 -0.71
N GLN A 43 12.17 11.99 -0.48
CA GLN A 43 13.08 13.04 -0.01
C GLN A 43 13.49 12.86 1.45
N ASN A 44 12.69 12.16 2.25
CA ASN A 44 12.88 11.95 3.68
C ASN A 44 12.94 10.44 4.03
N PRO A 45 13.86 9.67 3.42
CA PRO A 45 13.91 8.22 3.62
C PRO A 45 14.43 7.86 5.02
N GLU A 46 13.95 6.76 5.54
CA GLU A 46 14.36 6.21 6.83
C GLU A 46 14.74 4.74 6.65
N LEU A 47 15.86 4.32 7.28
CA LEU A 47 16.33 2.93 7.27
C LEU A 47 15.39 2.02 8.05
N GLY A 48 15.48 0.72 7.79
CA GLY A 48 14.73 -0.32 8.49
C GLY A 48 14.80 -0.18 10.01
N ASN A 49 13.67 -0.35 10.69
CA ASN A 49 13.51 -0.12 12.14
C ASN A 49 13.85 1.31 12.61
N ARG A 50 13.89 2.27 11.71
CA ARG A 50 14.06 3.71 11.98
C ARG A 50 12.97 4.56 11.32
N GLU A 51 11.95 3.93 10.71
CA GLU A 51 10.89 4.55 9.91
C GLU A 51 9.84 5.28 10.76
N PHE A 52 10.27 6.00 11.80
CA PHE A 52 9.38 6.64 12.78
C PHE A 52 8.52 7.75 12.16
N LYS A 53 9.12 8.62 11.34
CA LYS A 53 8.39 9.74 10.69
C LYS A 53 7.48 9.23 9.59
N THR A 54 7.93 8.24 8.83
CA THR A 54 7.13 7.57 7.81
C THR A 54 5.92 6.89 8.44
N ALA A 55 6.13 6.14 9.52
CA ALA A 55 5.06 5.50 10.28
C ALA A 55 4.06 6.50 10.87
N GLU A 56 4.54 7.62 11.44
CA GLU A 56 3.69 8.69 11.96
C GLU A 56 2.82 9.32 10.86
N LYS A 57 3.40 9.59 9.69
CA LYS A 57 2.69 10.13 8.52
C LYS A 57 1.58 9.18 8.06
N ILE A 58 1.89 7.88 7.94
CA ILE A 58 0.93 6.84 7.58
C ILE A 58 -0.19 6.77 8.60
N ALA A 59 0.14 6.71 9.89
CA ALA A 59 -0.84 6.61 10.96
C ALA A 59 -1.82 7.80 10.94
N LYS A 60 -1.31 9.03 10.90
CA LYS A 60 -2.13 10.26 10.82
C LYS A 60 -3.04 10.26 9.58
N HIS A 61 -2.53 9.82 8.44
CA HIS A 61 -3.33 9.72 7.23
C HIS A 61 -4.50 8.74 7.40
N LEU A 62 -4.24 7.52 7.87
CA LEU A 62 -5.26 6.51 8.09
C LEU A 62 -6.30 6.93 9.14
N GLU A 63 -5.85 7.53 10.24
CA GLU A 63 -6.73 8.08 11.29
C GLU A 63 -7.65 9.17 10.74
N SER A 64 -7.13 10.06 9.89
CA SER A 64 -7.93 11.12 9.24
C SER A 64 -9.06 10.59 8.35
N LEU A 65 -8.93 9.35 7.89
CA LEU A 65 -9.93 8.63 7.09
C LEU A 65 -10.93 7.84 7.95
N GLY A 66 -10.81 7.89 9.28
CA GLY A 66 -11.64 7.11 10.20
C GLY A 66 -11.31 5.60 10.21
N ILE A 67 -10.11 5.23 9.81
CA ILE A 67 -9.60 3.87 9.86
C ILE A 67 -9.06 3.60 11.27
N GLU A 68 -9.36 2.44 11.85
CA GLU A 68 -8.80 2.00 13.13
C GLU A 68 -7.31 1.69 12.95
N VAL A 69 -6.43 2.36 13.70
CA VAL A 69 -4.97 2.28 13.50
C VAL A 69 -4.28 1.67 14.72
N LYS A 70 -3.30 0.81 14.46
CA LYS A 70 -2.33 0.31 15.44
C LYS A 70 -0.92 0.60 14.94
N THR A 71 -0.16 1.36 15.71
CA THR A 71 1.25 1.67 15.47
C THR A 71 2.17 0.75 16.29
N GLY A 72 3.48 0.78 16.02
CA GLY A 72 4.47 0.00 16.73
C GLY A 72 4.39 -1.51 16.49
N VAL A 73 3.78 -1.93 15.38
CA VAL A 73 3.72 -3.34 15.00
C VAL A 73 5.05 -3.73 14.37
N ALA A 74 5.69 -4.78 14.89
CA ALA A 74 7.04 -5.15 14.49
C ALA A 74 8.00 -3.93 14.52
N TYR A 75 7.97 -3.17 15.61
CA TYR A 75 8.77 -1.99 15.93
C TYR A 75 8.22 -0.67 15.39
N THR A 76 8.31 -0.39 14.11
CA THR A 76 7.86 0.86 13.47
C THR A 76 6.64 0.68 12.57
N GLY A 77 6.21 -0.54 12.32
CA GLY A 77 5.11 -0.80 11.39
C GLY A 77 3.75 -0.28 11.85
N VAL A 78 2.87 -0.07 10.87
CA VAL A 78 1.52 0.44 11.06
C VAL A 78 0.50 -0.53 10.46
N VAL A 79 -0.57 -0.80 11.20
CA VAL A 79 -1.69 -1.61 10.72
C VAL A 79 -2.97 -0.80 10.82
N GLY A 80 -3.70 -0.70 9.69
CA GLY A 80 -5.02 -0.10 9.63
C GLY A 80 -6.12 -1.13 9.40
N LEU A 81 -7.29 -0.95 10.02
CA LEU A 81 -8.47 -1.80 9.80
C LEU A 81 -9.65 -0.94 9.32
N LEU A 82 -10.03 -1.13 8.06
CA LEU A 82 -11.23 -0.53 7.48
C LEU A 82 -12.34 -1.59 7.44
N LYS A 83 -13.31 -1.45 8.31
CA LYS A 83 -14.50 -2.33 8.34
C LYS A 83 -15.53 -1.80 7.35
N GLY A 84 -15.86 -2.59 6.34
CA GLY A 84 -16.96 -2.31 5.41
C GLY A 84 -18.33 -2.38 6.10
N GLU A 85 -19.37 -1.93 5.41
CA GLU A 85 -20.73 -1.89 5.96
C GLU A 85 -21.50 -3.21 5.78
N GLN A 86 -20.94 -4.16 5.02
CA GLN A 86 -21.54 -5.46 4.79
C GLN A 86 -20.65 -6.59 5.33
N PRO A 87 -21.22 -7.69 5.82
CA PRO A 87 -20.44 -8.85 6.26
C PRO A 87 -19.64 -9.44 5.09
N GLY A 88 -18.44 -9.92 5.36
CA GLY A 88 -17.57 -10.50 4.35
C GLY A 88 -16.24 -10.98 4.92
N LYS A 89 -15.31 -11.32 4.03
CA LYS A 89 -13.98 -11.81 4.38
C LYS A 89 -13.05 -10.66 4.78
N VAL A 90 -11.93 -11.01 5.38
CA VAL A 90 -10.81 -10.09 5.60
C VAL A 90 -9.81 -10.23 4.46
N VAL A 91 -9.45 -9.11 3.85
CA VAL A 91 -8.39 -9.02 2.84
C VAL A 91 -7.29 -8.14 3.38
N ALA A 92 -6.03 -8.57 3.28
CA ALA A 92 -4.88 -7.77 3.64
C ALA A 92 -4.19 -7.21 2.40
N LEU A 93 -3.82 -5.92 2.48
CA LEU A 93 -2.98 -5.22 1.51
C LEU A 93 -1.70 -4.81 2.23
N ARG A 94 -0.54 -5.00 1.60
CA ARG A 94 0.77 -4.74 2.20
C ARG A 94 1.57 -3.75 1.35
N ALA A 95 2.28 -2.86 2.03
CA ALA A 95 3.39 -2.07 1.50
C ALA A 95 4.54 -2.10 2.51
N ASP A 96 5.75 -2.20 2.04
CA ASP A 96 6.99 -1.97 2.76
C ASP A 96 7.29 -0.46 2.83
N ILE A 97 8.04 -0.04 3.87
CA ILE A 97 8.19 1.40 4.14
C ILE A 97 9.63 1.85 4.40
N ASP A 98 10.58 0.92 4.45
CA ASP A 98 11.99 1.18 4.71
C ASP A 98 12.78 1.60 3.46
N ALA A 99 13.88 2.32 3.69
CA ALA A 99 14.85 2.75 2.68
C ALA A 99 16.19 2.03 2.85
N LEU A 100 17.08 2.21 1.86
CA LEU A 100 18.37 1.53 1.76
C LEU A 100 19.55 2.47 2.09
N PRO A 101 20.66 1.92 2.61
CA PRO A 101 21.89 2.67 2.92
C PRO A 101 22.73 2.90 1.65
N VAL A 102 22.17 3.59 0.65
CA VAL A 102 22.80 3.85 -0.64
C VAL A 102 22.68 5.33 -1.04
N PRO A 103 23.67 5.89 -1.78
CA PRO A 103 23.61 7.27 -2.24
C PRO A 103 22.69 7.44 -3.43
N GLU A 104 21.89 8.51 -3.42
CA GLU A 104 21.13 8.92 -4.58
C GLU A 104 22.03 9.65 -5.60
N ARG A 105 21.99 9.21 -6.87
CA ARG A 105 22.90 9.66 -7.93
C ARG A 105 22.24 10.53 -9.00
N ASN A 106 20.95 10.86 -8.84
CA ASN A 106 20.22 11.72 -9.77
C ASN A 106 20.14 13.17 -9.25
N ASP A 107 19.62 14.07 -10.08
CA ASP A 107 19.44 15.50 -9.75
C ASP A 107 17.96 15.89 -9.70
N LEU A 108 17.11 14.98 -9.20
CA LEU A 108 15.69 15.28 -9.01
C LEU A 108 15.49 16.34 -7.93
N PRO A 109 14.50 17.25 -8.07
CA PRO A 109 14.22 18.31 -7.09
C PRO A 109 13.81 17.77 -5.70
N TYR A 110 13.44 16.50 -5.61
CA TYR A 110 13.07 15.79 -4.39
C TYR A 110 14.06 14.66 -4.06
N LYS A 111 15.30 14.71 -4.55
CA LYS A 111 16.32 13.73 -4.21
C LYS A 111 16.62 13.74 -2.71
N SER A 112 16.97 12.59 -2.19
CA SER A 112 17.42 12.45 -0.80
C SER A 112 18.81 13.04 -0.60
N THR A 113 18.98 13.76 0.49
CA THR A 113 20.28 14.19 1.05
C THR A 113 20.43 13.67 2.49
N VAL A 114 19.59 12.74 2.89
CA VAL A 114 19.55 12.21 4.26
C VAL A 114 20.76 11.31 4.50
N MET A 115 21.37 11.49 5.66
CA MET A 115 22.38 10.60 6.21
C MET A 115 21.76 9.82 7.38
N GLY A 116 22.16 8.55 7.52
CA GLY A 116 21.71 7.66 8.59
C GLY A 116 22.85 6.80 9.11
N GLU A 117 22.62 6.11 10.22
CA GLU A 117 23.55 5.13 10.75
C GLU A 117 23.18 3.71 10.34
N PHE A 118 24.11 3.00 9.72
CA PHE A 118 23.96 1.60 9.34
C PHE A 118 25.20 0.81 9.73
N MET A 119 25.05 -0.22 10.57
CA MET A 119 26.15 -1.05 11.09
C MET A 119 27.29 -0.20 11.70
N GLY A 120 26.95 0.85 12.47
CA GLY A 120 27.92 1.72 13.13
C GLY A 120 28.63 2.73 12.21
N ASN A 121 28.22 2.86 10.96
CA ASN A 121 28.77 3.81 10.01
C ASN A 121 27.72 4.83 9.57
N GLU A 122 28.12 6.07 9.38
CA GLU A 122 27.28 7.09 8.74
C GLU A 122 27.21 6.83 7.24
N VAL A 123 26.01 6.68 6.71
CA VAL A 123 25.75 6.34 5.32
C VAL A 123 24.66 7.24 4.70
N PRO A 124 24.72 7.52 3.38
CA PRO A 124 23.61 8.14 2.71
C PRO A 124 22.41 7.17 2.61
N VAL A 125 21.20 7.71 2.65
CA VAL A 125 19.97 6.92 2.65
C VAL A 125 19.08 7.31 1.46
N MET A 126 18.54 6.32 0.75
CA MET A 126 17.68 6.52 -0.40
C MET A 126 16.63 5.42 -0.51
N HIS A 127 15.42 5.76 -0.98
CA HIS A 127 14.45 4.77 -1.45
C HIS A 127 14.84 4.23 -2.84
N ALA A 128 15.76 3.26 -2.87
CA ALA A 128 16.26 2.68 -4.12
C ALA A 128 15.46 1.44 -4.58
N CYS A 129 14.64 0.84 -3.72
CA CYS A 129 13.79 -0.33 -4.04
C CYS A 129 12.35 0.07 -4.45
N GLY A 130 11.94 1.33 -4.22
CA GLY A 130 10.60 1.80 -4.58
C GLY A 130 9.55 1.70 -3.47
N HIS A 131 9.96 1.46 -2.21
CA HIS A 131 9.05 1.40 -1.06
C HIS A 131 8.31 2.73 -0.80
N ASP A 132 8.89 3.87 -1.17
CA ASP A 132 8.22 5.17 -1.23
C ASP A 132 6.97 5.14 -2.13
N THR A 133 7.06 4.46 -3.27
CA THR A 133 5.95 4.26 -4.21
C THR A 133 4.92 3.29 -3.65
N HIS A 134 5.35 2.15 -3.07
CA HIS A 134 4.46 1.18 -2.43
C HIS A 134 3.65 1.84 -1.30
N THR A 135 4.33 2.58 -0.42
CA THR A 135 3.71 3.32 0.69
C THR A 135 2.67 4.33 0.19
N ALA A 136 3.06 5.19 -0.76
CA ALA A 136 2.16 6.22 -1.29
C ALA A 136 0.94 5.63 -2.01
N ILE A 137 1.12 4.55 -2.77
CA ILE A 137 0.01 3.85 -3.42
C ILE A 137 -0.94 3.27 -2.38
N LEU A 138 -0.43 2.60 -1.33
CA LEU A 138 -1.29 2.00 -0.31
C LEU A 138 -2.04 3.06 0.51
N MET A 139 -1.42 4.22 0.78
CA MET A 139 -2.12 5.38 1.37
C MET A 139 -3.26 5.87 0.47
N GLY A 140 -3.03 5.96 -0.85
CA GLY A 140 -4.05 6.32 -1.82
C GLY A 140 -5.19 5.30 -1.89
N VAL A 141 -4.86 4.01 -1.90
CA VAL A 141 -5.86 2.93 -1.86
C VAL A 141 -6.71 3.03 -0.60
N ALA A 142 -6.11 3.34 0.55
CA ALA A 142 -6.84 3.55 1.80
C ALA A 142 -7.84 4.71 1.69
N GLU A 143 -7.46 5.85 1.09
CA GLU A 143 -8.35 7.01 0.88
C GLU A 143 -9.53 6.65 -0.02
N VAL A 144 -9.29 5.98 -1.16
CA VAL A 144 -10.35 5.57 -2.08
C VAL A 144 -11.30 4.56 -1.43
N LEU A 145 -10.77 3.57 -0.72
CA LEU A 145 -11.59 2.56 -0.08
C LEU A 145 -12.38 3.13 1.11
N ALA A 146 -11.81 4.01 1.93
CA ALA A 146 -12.51 4.67 3.02
C ALA A 146 -13.70 5.50 2.51
N LYS A 147 -13.51 6.26 1.42
CA LYS A 147 -14.57 7.01 0.74
C LYS A 147 -15.70 6.12 0.22
N ASN A 148 -15.40 4.88 -0.15
CA ASN A 148 -16.34 3.90 -0.70
C ASN A 148 -16.69 2.78 0.29
N LYS A 149 -16.57 3.03 1.59
CA LYS A 149 -16.78 2.05 2.67
C LYS A 149 -18.12 1.32 2.57
N ASN A 150 -19.17 2.00 2.14
CA ASN A 150 -20.51 1.45 1.95
C ASN A 150 -20.60 0.36 0.85
N LYS A 151 -19.62 0.31 -0.04
CA LYS A 151 -19.52 -0.70 -1.11
C LYS A 151 -18.66 -1.90 -0.72
N ILE A 152 -17.98 -1.84 0.45
CA ILE A 152 -17.04 -2.88 0.89
C ILE A 152 -17.79 -3.95 1.67
N LYS A 153 -17.56 -5.21 1.25
CA LYS A 153 -17.99 -6.41 1.99
C LYS A 153 -16.82 -6.98 2.77
N GLY A 154 -16.96 -7.01 4.10
CA GLY A 154 -15.92 -7.50 4.99
C GLY A 154 -14.96 -6.41 5.48
N THR A 155 -13.71 -6.75 5.70
CA THR A 155 -12.70 -5.86 6.29
C THR A 155 -11.45 -5.82 5.42
N ILE A 156 -10.92 -4.61 5.21
CA ILE A 156 -9.61 -4.42 4.60
C ILE A 156 -8.59 -4.16 5.71
N LYS A 157 -7.53 -4.95 5.74
CA LYS A 157 -6.37 -4.74 6.62
C LYS A 157 -5.24 -4.13 5.79
N PHE A 158 -4.84 -2.91 6.12
CA PHE A 158 -3.65 -2.27 5.57
C PHE A 158 -2.45 -2.61 6.46
N ILE A 159 -1.37 -3.10 5.87
CA ILE A 159 -0.14 -3.47 6.56
C ILE A 159 1.00 -2.66 5.95
N PHE A 160 1.55 -1.72 6.71
CA PHE A 160 2.75 -1.00 6.36
C PHE A 160 3.90 -1.64 7.12
N GLN A 161 4.68 -2.45 6.38
CA GLN A 161 5.71 -3.31 6.95
C GLN A 161 7.04 -2.58 7.05
N PRO A 162 7.67 -2.54 8.24
CA PRO A 162 9.01 -2.00 8.40
C PRO A 162 10.07 -3.04 8.05
N SER A 163 11.30 -2.59 7.81
CA SER A 163 12.53 -3.40 7.75
C SER A 163 12.40 -4.62 6.83
N GLU A 164 11.88 -4.44 5.62
CA GLU A 164 11.77 -5.50 4.62
C GLU A 164 13.15 -5.87 4.06
N GLU A 165 14.02 -4.86 3.86
CA GLU A 165 15.38 -5.00 3.34
C GLU A 165 16.38 -5.60 4.37
N GLY A 166 15.93 -5.80 5.58
CA GLY A 166 16.72 -6.33 6.68
C GLY A 166 16.94 -5.35 7.83
N PRO A 167 17.37 -5.85 9.01
CA PRO A 167 17.67 -5.00 10.16
C PRO A 167 18.89 -4.11 9.87
N PRO A 168 18.93 -2.90 10.45
CA PRO A 168 20.06 -2.00 10.37
C PRO A 168 21.28 -2.52 11.14
#